data_11307785f3a759f186ad58c32de62c0e
#
_entry.id   11307785f3a759f186ad58c32de62c0e
#
_cell.length_a   1.000
_cell.length_b   1.000
_cell.length_c   1.000
_cell.angle_alpha   90.00
_cell.angle_beta   90.00
_cell.angle_gamma   90.00
#
_symmetry.space_group_name_H-M   'P 1'
#
loop_
_entity.id
_entity.type
_entity.pdbx_description
1 polymer ?
#
loop_
_entity_poly.entity_id
_entity_poly.type
_entity_poly.pdbx_seq_one_letter_code
_entity_poly.pdbx_strand_id
1 'polypeptide(L)' 'MDIGKKIKELRKKAKLTQIELSGRAGVGLRFIRELERGKSTVRMDKVNQVLEFFGYHIEVSRDAKE' A
#
# COMPACT_ATOMS: atom_id res chain seq x y z
N MET A 1 11.75 4.03 -3.38
CA MET A 1 10.40 4.53 -3.07
C MET A 1 9.84 3.82 -1.86
N ASP A 2 9.26 4.55 -0.95
CA ASP A 2 8.64 3.98 0.24
C ASP A 2 7.16 3.74 -0.03
N ILE A 3 6.80 2.48 -0.27
CA ILE A 3 5.43 2.11 -0.60
C ILE A 3 4.47 2.40 0.56
N GLY A 4 4.92 2.15 1.79
CA GLY A 4 4.08 2.43 2.95
C GLY A 4 3.75 3.91 3.09
N LYS A 5 4.72 4.75 2.81
CA LYS A 5 4.53 6.20 2.84
C LYS A 5 3.55 6.64 1.76
N LYS A 6 3.68 6.06 0.57
CA LYS A 6 2.77 6.37 -0.53
C LYS A 6 1.34 5.96 -0.21
N ILE A 7 1.17 4.78 0.37
CA ILE A 7 -0.16 4.29 0.76
C ILE A 7 -0.77 5.20 1.83
N LYS A 8 0.05 5.64 2.79
CA LYS A 8 -0.43 6.56 3.81
C LYS A 8 -0.92 7.88 3.20
N GLU A 9 -0.18 8.41 2.22
CA GLU A 9 -0.59 9.62 1.51
C GLU A 9 -1.92 9.41 0.80
N LEU A 10 -2.05 8.31 0.06
CA LEU A 10 -3.27 8.00 -0.68
C LEU A 10 -4.45 7.85 0.28
N ARG A 11 -4.22 7.17 1.41
CA ARG A 11 -5.25 6.98 2.41
C ARG A 11 -5.73 8.32 2.98
N LYS A 12 -4.80 9.20 3.33
CA LYS A 12 -5.15 10.50 3.89
C LYS A 12 -5.87 11.39 2.89
N LYS A 13 -5.46 11.35 1.63
CA LYS A 13 -6.16 12.08 0.57
C LYS A 13 -7.58 11.59 0.39
N ALA A 14 -7.81 10.30 0.56
CA ALA A 14 -9.13 9.71 0.48
C ALA A 14 -9.93 9.90 1.78
N LYS A 15 -9.33 10.52 2.80
CA LYS A 15 -9.93 10.77 4.11
C LYS A 15 -10.40 9.49 4.79
N LEU A 16 -9.58 8.43 4.66
CA LEU A 16 -9.85 7.14 5.28
C LEU A 16 -8.98 6.94 6.51
N THR A 17 -9.54 6.29 7.53
CA THR A 17 -8.74 5.79 8.65
C THR A 17 -8.07 4.49 8.24
N GLN A 18 -7.10 4.04 9.02
CA GLN A 18 -6.47 2.74 8.77
C GLN A 18 -7.48 1.60 8.84
N ILE A 19 -8.42 1.69 9.78
CA ILE A 19 -9.48 0.69 9.93
C ILE A 19 -10.35 0.65 8.67
N GLU A 20 -10.74 1.82 8.19
CA GLU A 20 -11.57 1.90 6.98
C GLU A 20 -10.85 1.35 5.76
N LEU A 21 -9.57 1.68 5.61
CA LEU A 21 -8.79 1.18 4.48
C LEU A 21 -8.67 -0.34 4.55
N SER A 22 -8.40 -0.91 5.73
CA SER A 22 -8.27 -2.36 5.86
C SER A 22 -9.56 -3.06 5.43
N GLY A 23 -10.70 -2.53 5.85
CA GLY A 23 -11.99 -3.10 5.48
C GLY A 23 -12.29 -3.00 3.99
N ARG A 24 -11.99 -1.86 3.38
CA ARG A 24 -12.29 -1.64 1.97
C ARG A 24 -11.34 -2.38 1.03
N ALA A 25 -10.06 -2.44 1.40
CA ALA A 25 -9.07 -3.15 0.58
C ALA A 25 -9.07 -4.65 0.83
N GLY A 26 -9.72 -5.10 1.90
CA GLY A 26 -9.78 -6.53 2.20
C GLY A 26 -8.51 -7.09 2.80
N VAL A 27 -7.75 -6.28 3.53
CA VAL A 27 -6.53 -6.72 4.21
C VAL A 27 -6.65 -6.43 5.70
N GLY A 28 -5.82 -7.08 6.52
CA GLY A 28 -5.86 -6.89 7.96
C GLY A 28 -5.42 -5.51 8.40
N LEU A 29 -5.98 -5.01 9.48
CA LEU A 29 -5.58 -3.73 10.06
C LEU A 29 -4.12 -3.73 10.47
N ARG A 30 -3.65 -4.84 11.05
CA ARG A 30 -2.25 -4.96 11.44
C ARG A 30 -1.33 -4.85 10.23
N PHE A 31 -1.75 -5.41 9.11
CA PHE A 31 -0.98 -5.32 7.87
C PHE A 31 -0.84 -3.85 7.45
N ILE A 32 -1.94 -3.09 7.47
CA ILE A 32 -1.91 -1.67 7.12
C ILE A 32 -0.98 -0.89 8.05
N ARG A 33 -1.08 -1.14 9.35
CA ARG A 33 -0.24 -0.46 10.34
C ARG A 33 1.25 -0.72 10.12
N GLU A 34 1.61 -1.98 9.89
CA GLU A 34 3.00 -2.35 9.67
C GLU A 34 3.52 -1.78 8.36
N LEU A 35 2.69 -1.81 7.31
CA LEU A 35 3.05 -1.28 6.02
C LEU A 35 3.34 0.22 6.09
N GLU A 36 2.45 0.97 6.72
CA GLU A 36 2.62 2.43 6.84
C GLU A 36 3.76 2.81 7.77
N ARG A 37 4.12 1.93 8.69
CA ARG A 37 5.25 2.15 9.59
C ARG A 37 6.59 1.92 8.88
N GLY A 38 6.57 1.33 7.70
CA GLY A 38 7.78 1.10 6.93
C GLY A 38 8.39 -0.28 7.09
N LYS A 39 7.61 -1.27 7.51
CA LYS A 39 8.11 -2.64 7.61
C LYS A 39 8.62 -3.11 6.25
N SER A 40 9.87 -3.59 6.22
CA SER A 40 10.51 -3.97 4.95
C SER A 40 10.07 -5.33 4.41
N THR A 41 9.65 -6.23 5.30
CA THR A 41 9.22 -7.57 4.89
C THR A 41 7.71 -7.65 4.88
N VAL A 42 7.10 -7.33 3.75
CA VAL A 42 5.65 -7.39 3.58
C VAL A 42 5.29 -8.27 2.39
N ARG A 43 4.09 -8.82 2.42
CA ARG A 43 3.60 -9.63 1.31
C ARG A 43 3.23 -8.72 0.15
N MET A 44 3.88 -8.96 -0.98
CA MET A 44 3.69 -8.14 -2.18
C MET A 44 2.28 -8.26 -2.74
N ASP A 45 1.66 -9.44 -2.65
CA ASP A 45 0.29 -9.63 -3.11
C ASP A 45 -0.69 -8.76 -2.33
N LYS A 46 -0.50 -8.66 -1.02
CA LYS A 46 -1.37 -7.82 -0.19
C LYS A 46 -1.10 -6.33 -0.40
N VAL A 47 0.16 -5.96 -0.59
CA VAL A 47 0.51 -4.58 -0.93
C VAL A 47 -0.19 -4.18 -2.22
N ASN A 48 -0.12 -5.04 -3.23
CA ASN A 48 -0.76 -4.77 -4.51
C ASN A 48 -2.28 -4.65 -4.36
N GLN A 49 -2.88 -5.47 -3.49
CA GLN A 49 -4.31 -5.42 -3.22
C GLN A 49 -4.72 -4.06 -2.66
N VAL A 50 -3.92 -3.48 -1.76
CA VAL A 50 -4.17 -2.14 -1.23
C VAL A 50 -4.00 -1.09 -2.31
N LEU A 51 -2.95 -1.21 -3.12
CA LEU A 51 -2.70 -0.26 -4.21
C LEU A 51 -3.82 -0.29 -5.24
N GLU A 52 -4.34 -1.47 -5.57
CA GLU A 52 -5.43 -1.61 -6.54
C GLU A 52 -6.69 -0.88 -6.07
N PHE A 53 -6.93 -0.87 -4.77
CA PHE A 53 -8.05 -0.13 -4.23
C PHE A 53 -7.96 1.36 -4.61
N PHE A 54 -6.74 1.89 -4.68
CA PHE A 54 -6.51 3.28 -5.06
C PHE A 54 -6.29 3.47 -6.56
N GLY A 55 -6.39 2.42 -7.35
CA GLY A 55 -6.17 2.50 -8.78
C GLY A 55 -4.71 2.40 -9.19
N TYR A 56 -3.87 1.87 -8.32
CA TYR A 56 -2.44 1.65 -8.59
C TYR A 56 -2.13 0.17 -8.62
N HIS A 57 -0.95 -0.18 -9.08
CA HIS A 57 -0.47 -1.56 -9.02
C HIS A 57 1.05 -1.57 -8.98
N ILE A 58 1.60 -2.71 -8.54
CA ILE A 58 3.05 -2.92 -8.55
C ILE A 58 3.44 -3.37 -9.96
N GLU A 59 4.51 -2.80 -10.47
CA GLU A 59 4.96 -3.12 -11.81
C GLU A 59 6.47 -3.27 -11.83
N VAL A 60 6.94 -4.21 -12.62
CA VAL A 60 8.37 -4.38 -12.86
C VAL A 60 8.72 -3.63 -14.14
N SER A 61 9.68 -2.74 -14.05
CA SER A 61 10.11 -2.00 -15.22
C SER A 61 11.61 -2.13 -15.39
N ARG A 62 12.04 -2.04 -16.62
CA ARG A 62 13.45 -2.13 -16.96
C ARG A 62 14.13 -0.80 -16.64
N ASP A 63 15.33 -0.87 -16.09
CA ASP A 63 16.12 0.32 -15.83
C ASP A 63 16.45 1.00 -17.17
N ALA A 64 16.22 2.30 -17.24
CA ALA A 64 16.45 3.07 -18.47
C ALA A 64 17.93 3.09 -18.90
N LYS A 65 18.84 2.79 -17.99
CA LYS A 65 20.27 2.74 -18.29
C LYS A 65 20.72 1.44 -18.94
N GLU A 66 19.88 0.45 -18.97
CA GLU A 66 20.18 -0.88 -19.50
C GLU A 66 20.15 -0.93 -21.05
#